data_35acc0beb309090259c1b68548e38831
#
_entry.id   35acc0beb309090259c1b68548e38831
#
_cell.length_a   1.000
_cell.length_b   1.000
_cell.length_c   1.000
_cell.angle_alpha   90.00
_cell.angle_beta   90.00
_cell.angle_gamma   90.00
#
_symmetry.space_group_name_H-M   'P 1'
#
loop_
_entity.id
_entity.type
_entity.pdbx_description
1 polymer ?
#
loop_
_entity_poly.entity_id
_entity_poly.type
_entity_poly.pdbx_seq_one_letter_code
_entity_poly.pdbx_strand_id
1 'polypeptide(L)'
;MMERFKANPYTGNPMYYKDNPDAVKKRDAKRMYVNGREVSKKHPLHKPGRYKSLDDAWSHRKIESTTQGEVYVIVNDAWPEWVKVGKASIAEDRLNGYQTSSPFRDYSIIATLTAXDRHVKEKEMXKTFSHFANERKGEWFKIDRVKAINIFNIHAMNELSKELQSEKTNATGS
;
A
#
# COMPACT_ATOMS: atom_id res chain seq x y z
N MET A 1 -6.73 27.21 -27.76
CA MET A 1 -5.42 26.56 -28.01
C MET A 1 -4.59 26.39 -26.75
N MET A 2 -4.35 27.48 -26.08
CA MET A 2 -3.51 27.42 -24.87
C MET A 2 -4.12 26.55 -23.77
N GLU A 3 -5.42 26.52 -23.72
CA GLU A 3 -6.09 25.72 -22.69
C GLU A 3 -5.77 24.24 -22.84
N ARG A 4 -5.65 23.79 -24.07
CA ARG A 4 -5.33 22.40 -24.33
C ARG A 4 -3.99 22.01 -23.78
N PHE A 5 -3.09 22.98 -23.69
CA PHE A 5 -1.71 22.69 -23.30
C PHE A 5 -1.42 23.02 -21.86
N LYS A 6 -2.44 23.39 -21.13
CA LYS A 6 -2.25 23.52 -19.68
C LYS A 6 -1.77 22.18 -19.14
N ALA A 7 -0.88 22.26 -18.18
CA ALA A 7 -0.37 21.05 -17.58
C ALA A 7 -1.52 20.26 -16.97
N ASN A 8 -1.51 18.98 -17.23
CA ASN A 8 -2.39 18.06 -16.54
C ASN A 8 -2.00 18.06 -15.07
N PRO A 9 -2.92 18.42 -14.15
CA PRO A 9 -2.56 18.43 -12.74
C PRO A 9 -2.12 17.07 -12.24
N TYR A 10 -2.36 16.01 -13.00
CA TYR A 10 -1.98 14.66 -12.60
C TYR A 10 -0.59 14.28 -13.05
N THR A 11 -0.20 14.70 -14.25
CA THR A 11 1.04 14.26 -14.85
C THR A 11 1.93 15.39 -15.32
N GLY A 12 1.38 16.60 -15.42
CA GLY A 12 2.09 17.70 -16.06
C GLY A 12 1.91 17.73 -17.57
N ASN A 13 1.25 16.74 -18.12
CA ASN A 13 0.98 16.67 -19.56
C ASN A 13 -0.29 17.43 -19.92
N PRO A 14 -0.48 17.75 -21.19
CA PRO A 14 -1.72 18.43 -21.59
C PRO A 14 -2.96 17.64 -21.19
N MET A 15 -4.00 18.36 -20.85
CA MET A 15 -5.21 17.81 -20.27
C MET A 15 -6.25 17.46 -21.30
N TYR A 16 -5.89 16.84 -22.40
CA TYR A 16 -6.87 16.60 -23.43
C TYR A 16 -7.90 15.53 -23.06
N TYR A 17 -7.60 14.67 -22.10
CA TYR A 17 -8.62 13.72 -21.64
C TYR A 17 -9.72 14.42 -20.88
N LYS A 18 -9.38 15.49 -20.23
CA LYS A 18 -10.40 16.27 -19.56
C LYS A 18 -11.39 16.83 -20.55
N ASP A 19 -10.89 17.25 -21.71
CA ASP A 19 -11.73 17.85 -22.73
C ASP A 19 -12.50 16.81 -23.54
N ASN A 20 -11.98 15.61 -23.60
CA ASN A 20 -12.59 14.57 -24.41
C ASN A 20 -12.45 13.21 -23.71
N PRO A 21 -13.35 12.92 -22.80
CA PRO A 21 -13.27 11.64 -22.08
C PRO A 21 -13.31 10.42 -22.98
N ASP A 22 -13.94 10.56 -24.16
CA ASP A 22 -14.05 9.44 -25.08
C ASP A 22 -12.73 9.14 -25.77
N ALA A 23 -11.75 10.02 -25.64
CA ALA A 23 -10.44 9.78 -26.21
C ALA A 23 -9.65 8.72 -25.47
N VAL A 24 -10.18 8.22 -24.38
CA VAL A 24 -9.51 7.18 -23.62
C VAL A 24 -9.29 5.96 -24.48
N LYS A 25 -8.08 5.44 -24.45
CA LYS A 25 -7.76 4.27 -25.23
C LYS A 25 -8.41 3.03 -24.64
N LYS A 26 -8.77 2.10 -25.49
CA LYS A 26 -9.43 0.88 -25.05
C LYS A 26 -8.60 0.15 -24.00
N ARG A 27 -7.30 0.14 -24.15
CA ARG A 27 -6.43 -0.55 -23.21
C ARG A 27 -6.55 0.01 -21.80
N ASP A 28 -6.95 1.26 -21.68
CA ASP A 28 -7.06 1.92 -20.39
C ASP A 28 -8.45 1.75 -19.76
N ALA A 29 -9.36 1.12 -20.47
CA ALA A 29 -10.72 1.01 -19.97
C ALA A 29 -10.81 0.24 -18.67
N LYS A 30 -9.89 -0.69 -18.46
CA LYS A 30 -9.88 -1.51 -17.26
C LYS A 30 -8.94 -0.98 -16.20
N ARG A 31 -8.34 0.16 -16.43
CA ARG A 31 -7.37 0.72 -15.51
C ARG A 31 -7.88 2.01 -14.91
N MET A 32 -7.31 2.34 -13.77
CA MET A 32 -7.58 3.62 -13.12
C MET A 32 -6.26 4.35 -12.93
N TYR A 33 -6.23 5.61 -13.30
CA TYR A 33 -5.05 6.44 -13.12
C TYR A 33 -5.40 7.64 -12.27
N VAL A 34 -4.50 7.98 -11.35
CA VAL A 34 -4.64 9.18 -10.56
C VAL A 34 -3.28 9.85 -10.51
N ASN A 35 -3.24 11.12 -10.82
CA ASN A 35 -1.98 11.87 -10.87
C ASN A 35 -0.98 11.22 -11.82
N GLY A 36 -1.48 10.65 -12.91
CA GLY A 36 -0.62 10.01 -13.88
C GLY A 36 -0.10 8.64 -13.47
N ARG A 37 -0.48 8.16 -12.29
CA ARG A 37 -0.04 6.84 -11.83
C ARG A 37 -1.20 5.88 -11.83
N GLU A 38 -0.91 4.65 -12.20
CA GLU A 38 -1.93 3.62 -12.22
C GLU A 38 -2.26 3.17 -10.81
N VAL A 39 -3.55 3.05 -10.53
CA VAL A 39 -4.01 2.55 -9.25
C VAL A 39 -4.22 1.05 -9.38
N SER A 40 -3.65 0.30 -8.47
CA SER A 40 -3.71 -1.15 -8.48
C SER A 40 -5.16 -1.65 -8.51
N LYS A 41 -5.39 -2.71 -9.25
CA LYS A 41 -6.70 -3.34 -9.28
C LYS A 41 -7.11 -3.90 -7.93
N LYS A 42 -6.13 -4.16 -7.08
CA LYS A 42 -6.40 -4.67 -5.73
C LYS A 42 -6.80 -3.57 -4.77
N HIS A 43 -6.60 -2.33 -5.15
CA HIS A 43 -6.94 -1.23 -4.24
C HIS A 43 -8.46 -1.11 -4.08
N PRO A 44 -8.95 -0.96 -2.85
CA PRO A 44 -10.39 -0.94 -2.62
C PRO A 44 -11.12 0.21 -3.33
N LEU A 45 -10.42 1.29 -3.65
CA LEU A 45 -11.04 2.41 -4.34
C LEU A 45 -10.86 2.35 -5.85
N HIS A 46 -10.34 1.24 -6.38
CA HIS A 46 -10.14 1.11 -7.81
C HIS A 46 -11.48 1.07 -8.54
N LYS A 47 -11.60 1.91 -9.54
CA LYS A 47 -12.77 1.94 -10.42
C LYS A 47 -12.28 2.05 -11.86
N PRO A 48 -12.46 1.01 -12.65
CA PRO A 48 -11.94 1.04 -14.02
C PRO A 48 -12.43 2.25 -14.80
N GLY A 49 -11.56 2.77 -15.63
CA GLY A 49 -11.93 3.89 -16.49
C GLY A 49 -11.90 5.25 -15.82
N ARG A 50 -11.51 5.32 -14.57
CA ARG A 50 -11.48 6.59 -13.82
C ARG A 50 -10.07 7.08 -13.73
N TYR A 51 -9.79 8.26 -14.29
CA TYR A 51 -8.39 8.60 -14.28
C TYR A 51 -7.95 9.96 -14.72
N LYS A 52 -8.74 10.83 -15.21
CA LYS A 52 -8.12 12.04 -15.73
C LYS A 52 -8.93 13.30 -15.47
N SER A 53 -9.56 13.33 -14.33
CA SER A 53 -10.39 14.47 -13.97
C SER A 53 -9.99 14.97 -12.60
N LEU A 54 -10.57 16.10 -12.21
CA LEU A 54 -10.40 16.59 -10.85
C LEU A 54 -10.96 15.61 -9.84
N ASP A 55 -12.02 14.90 -10.23
CA ASP A 55 -12.57 13.87 -9.37
C ASP A 55 -11.54 12.80 -9.10
N ASP A 56 -10.74 12.47 -10.09
CA ASP A 56 -9.71 11.47 -9.89
C ASP A 56 -8.60 11.97 -8.98
N ALA A 57 -8.26 13.25 -9.09
CA ALA A 57 -7.29 13.82 -8.17
C ALA A 57 -7.83 13.79 -6.74
N TRP A 58 -9.10 14.09 -6.58
CA TRP A 58 -9.75 14.01 -5.28
C TRP A 58 -9.73 12.58 -4.75
N SER A 59 -10.00 11.63 -5.64
CA SER A 59 -9.97 10.23 -5.25
C SER A 59 -8.59 9.80 -4.80
N HIS A 60 -7.55 10.35 -5.43
CA HIS A 60 -6.19 10.03 -5.01
C HIS A 60 -5.94 10.47 -3.57
N ARG A 61 -6.39 11.67 -3.22
CA ARG A 61 -6.26 12.13 -1.85
C ARG A 61 -7.01 11.22 -0.89
N LYS A 62 -8.19 10.78 -1.31
CA LYS A 62 -8.97 9.87 -0.48
C LYS A 62 -8.24 8.54 -0.29
N ILE A 63 -7.64 8.03 -1.37
CA ILE A 63 -6.88 6.80 -1.29
C ILE A 63 -5.74 6.95 -0.30
N GLU A 64 -5.01 8.07 -0.40
CA GLU A 64 -3.87 8.27 0.47
C GLU A 64 -4.28 8.51 1.91
N SER A 65 -5.47 9.07 2.12
CA SER A 65 -5.94 9.33 3.47
C SER A 65 -6.59 8.11 4.11
N THR A 66 -6.87 7.07 3.32
CA THR A 66 -7.45 5.85 3.87
C THR A 66 -6.48 5.21 4.84
N THR A 67 -6.96 4.84 6.01
CA THR A 67 -6.10 4.23 7.01
C THR A 67 -5.99 2.72 6.83
N GLN A 68 -6.97 2.10 6.19
CA GLN A 68 -6.92 0.66 5.96
C GLN A 68 -5.76 0.31 5.04
N GLY A 69 -5.11 -0.79 5.32
CA GLY A 69 -4.02 -1.23 4.49
C GLY A 69 -3.28 -2.40 5.11
N GLU A 70 -2.04 -2.52 4.72
CA GLU A 70 -1.23 -3.67 5.14
C GLU A 70 0.06 -3.22 5.79
N VAL A 71 0.49 -3.97 6.77
CA VAL A 71 1.84 -3.89 7.32
C VAL A 71 2.57 -5.14 6.83
N TYR A 72 3.83 -4.99 6.49
CA TYR A 72 4.57 -6.08 5.84
C TYR A 72 5.99 -6.16 6.35
N VAL A 73 6.60 -7.32 6.11
CA VAL A 73 8.03 -7.50 6.28
C VAL A 73 8.63 -7.82 4.92
N ILE A 74 9.60 -7.01 4.53
CA ILE A 74 10.35 -7.22 3.30
C ILE A 74 11.77 -7.62 3.65
N VAL A 75 12.35 -8.52 2.87
CA VAL A 75 13.71 -8.97 3.07
C VAL A 75 14.46 -8.92 1.76
N ASN A 76 15.78 -8.93 1.88
CA ASN A 76 16.67 -9.01 0.73
C ASN A 76 17.85 -9.89 1.13
N ASP A 77 18.16 -10.89 0.30
CA ASP A 77 19.20 -11.83 0.66
C ASP A 77 20.59 -11.21 0.67
N ALA A 78 20.75 -10.01 0.12
CA ALA A 78 22.02 -9.28 0.28
C ALA A 78 22.27 -8.93 1.76
N TRP A 79 21.21 -8.84 2.55
CA TRP A 79 21.31 -8.55 3.98
C TRP A 79 20.49 -9.60 4.75
N PRO A 80 20.99 -10.84 4.81
CA PRO A 80 20.15 -11.94 5.29
C PRO A 80 19.73 -11.83 6.75
N GLU A 81 20.43 -11.04 7.55
CA GLU A 81 20.10 -10.89 8.94
C GLU A 81 19.14 -9.74 9.22
N TRP A 82 18.74 -9.03 8.19
CA TRP A 82 17.91 -7.84 8.35
C TRP A 82 16.57 -8.02 7.71
N VAL A 83 15.54 -7.47 8.36
CA VAL A 83 14.20 -7.38 7.79
C VAL A 83 13.73 -5.94 7.88
N LYS A 84 12.87 -5.54 6.95
CA LYS A 84 12.30 -4.21 6.97
C LYS A 84 10.80 -4.32 7.21
N VAL A 85 10.34 -3.57 8.19
CA VAL A 85 8.91 -3.46 8.47
C VAL A 85 8.39 -2.18 7.85
N GLY A 86 7.25 -2.28 7.16
CA GLY A 86 6.68 -1.11 6.53
C GLY A 86 5.18 -1.24 6.39
N LYS A 87 4.59 -0.21 5.82
CA LYS A 87 3.15 -0.17 5.61
C LYS A 87 2.83 0.33 4.23
N ALA A 88 1.67 -0.05 3.73
CA ALA A 88 1.20 0.40 2.43
C ALA A 88 -0.29 0.12 2.33
N SER A 89 -0.94 0.76 1.36
CA SER A 89 -2.31 0.37 1.05
C SER A 89 -2.33 -1.07 0.58
N ILE A 90 -1.39 -1.42 -0.30
CA ILE A 90 -1.23 -2.79 -0.79
C ILE A 90 0.26 -3.10 -0.77
N ALA A 91 0.63 -4.10 0.01
CA ALA A 91 2.05 -4.42 0.19
C ALA A 91 2.72 -4.85 -1.10
N GLU A 92 2.01 -5.60 -1.93
CA GLU A 92 2.58 -6.08 -3.17
C GLU A 92 3.00 -4.92 -4.09
N ASP A 93 2.19 -3.87 -4.11
CA ASP A 93 2.53 -2.70 -4.92
C ASP A 93 3.79 -2.03 -4.39
N ARG A 94 3.94 -1.98 -3.08
CA ARG A 94 5.13 -1.40 -2.49
C ARG A 94 6.35 -2.25 -2.80
N LEU A 95 6.20 -3.58 -2.77
CA LEU A 95 7.29 -4.47 -3.13
C LEU A 95 7.76 -4.19 -4.55
N ASN A 96 6.83 -4.00 -5.48
CA ASN A 96 7.20 -3.72 -6.85
C ASN A 96 8.03 -2.45 -6.96
N GLY A 97 7.72 -1.47 -6.13
CA GLY A 97 8.53 -0.26 -6.08
C GLY A 97 9.95 -0.53 -5.61
N TYR A 98 10.11 -1.36 -4.60
CA TYR A 98 11.44 -1.71 -4.11
C TYR A 98 12.24 -2.46 -5.17
N GLN A 99 11.57 -3.32 -5.94
CA GLN A 99 12.29 -4.12 -6.93
C GLN A 99 13.01 -3.25 -7.95
N THR A 100 12.50 -2.05 -8.21
CA THR A 100 13.16 -1.18 -9.18
C THR A 100 14.49 -0.66 -8.69
N SER A 101 14.77 -0.73 -7.40
CA SER A 101 16.04 -0.26 -6.84
C SER A 101 17.11 -1.34 -6.85
N SER A 102 16.79 -2.54 -7.30
CA SER A 102 17.75 -3.63 -7.36
C SER A 102 17.79 -4.20 -8.76
N PRO A 103 18.98 -4.34 -9.35
CA PRO A 103 19.05 -4.98 -10.67
C PRO A 103 18.64 -6.44 -10.64
N PHE A 104 18.64 -7.05 -9.48
CA PHE A 104 18.31 -8.47 -9.35
C PHE A 104 16.85 -8.71 -8.96
N ARG A 105 16.11 -7.66 -8.68
CA ARG A 105 14.71 -7.76 -8.27
C ARG A 105 14.53 -8.78 -7.16
N ASP A 106 15.37 -8.68 -6.16
CA ASP A 106 15.54 -9.73 -5.17
C ASP A 106 14.95 -9.43 -3.81
N TYR A 107 14.08 -8.43 -3.73
CA TYR A 107 13.31 -8.21 -2.51
C TYR A 107 12.14 -9.20 -2.45
N SER A 108 11.78 -9.61 -1.26
CA SER A 108 10.66 -10.52 -1.06
C SER A 108 9.86 -10.09 0.15
N ILE A 109 8.55 -10.28 0.09
CA ILE A 109 7.69 -10.12 1.26
C ILE A 109 7.57 -11.47 1.93
N ILE A 110 7.88 -11.53 3.22
CA ILE A 110 7.77 -12.79 3.96
C ILE A 110 6.61 -12.80 4.93
N ALA A 111 5.98 -11.66 5.17
CA ALA A 111 4.79 -11.61 6.02
C ALA A 111 4.01 -10.36 5.71
N THR A 112 2.69 -10.47 5.76
CA THR A 112 1.80 -9.31 5.67
C THR A 112 0.68 -9.45 6.68
N LEU A 113 0.09 -8.31 7.00
CA LEU A 113 -1.01 -8.26 7.96
C LEU A 113 -1.92 -7.11 7.55
N THR A 114 -3.19 -7.41 7.32
CA THR A 114 -4.17 -6.38 7.00
C THR A 114 -4.67 -5.74 8.29
N ALA A 115 -4.79 -4.43 8.28
CA ALA A 115 -5.25 -3.70 9.46
C ALA A 115 -6.16 -2.56 9.05
N UNK A 116 -6.85 -2.28 9.93
CA UNK A 116 -7.62 -1.37 9.71
C UNK A 116 -7.06 -0.18 9.68
N ASP A 117 -6.16 0.16 10.56
CA ASP A 117 -5.34 1.34 10.55
C ASP A 117 -3.87 0.93 10.42
N ARG A 118 -3.38 1.02 9.19
CA ARG A 118 -2.02 0.57 8.92
C ARG A 118 -0.98 1.43 9.64
N HIS A 119 -1.32 2.68 9.90
CA HIS A 119 -0.37 3.57 10.58
C HIS A 119 -0.20 3.17 12.03
N VAL A 120 -1.30 2.89 12.71
CA VAL A 120 -1.24 2.45 14.10
C VAL A 120 -0.58 1.07 14.19
N LYS A 121 -0.96 0.18 13.30
CA LYS A 121 -0.41 -1.18 13.33
C LYS A 121 1.09 -1.18 13.05
N GLU A 122 1.54 -0.34 12.14
CA GLU A 122 2.97 -0.27 11.88
C GLU A 122 3.73 0.19 13.12
N LYS A 123 3.18 1.17 13.82
CA LYS A 123 3.83 1.64 15.05
C LYS A 123 3.91 0.54 16.08
N GLU A 124 2.85 -0.24 16.22
CA GLU A 124 2.86 -1.39 17.13
C GLU A 124 3.91 -2.40 16.74
N MET A 125 4.00 -2.67 15.47
CA MET A 125 5.02 -3.59 14.99
C MET A 125 6.43 -3.09 15.26
N UNK A 126 6.54 -1.95 14.92
CA UNK A 126 7.67 -1.45 15.08
C UNK A 126 8.11 -1.52 16.35
N LYS A 127 7.29 -1.28 17.34
CA LYS A 127 7.63 -1.34 18.74
C LYS A 127 8.01 -2.76 19.15
N THR A 128 7.21 -3.71 18.71
CA THR A 128 7.50 -5.11 19.04
C THR A 128 8.84 -5.54 18.44
N PHE A 129 9.10 -5.17 17.21
CA PHE A 129 10.36 -5.55 16.58
C PHE A 129 11.54 -4.90 17.28
N SER A 130 11.42 -3.65 17.71
CA SER A 130 12.49 -3.00 18.45
C SER A 130 12.81 -3.77 19.73
N HIS A 131 11.79 -4.33 20.35
CA HIS A 131 12.00 -5.08 21.58
C HIS A 131 12.78 -6.36 21.33
N PHE A 132 12.52 -7.05 20.23
CA PHE A 132 13.12 -8.35 19.99
C PHE A 132 14.36 -8.33 19.11
N ALA A 133 14.56 -7.25 18.35
CA ALA A 133 15.68 -7.19 17.42
C ALA A 133 17.00 -6.95 18.16
N ASN A 134 18.07 -7.47 17.59
CA ASN A 134 19.40 -7.21 18.12
C ASN A 134 19.88 -5.80 17.80
N GLU A 135 19.39 -5.27 16.69
CA GLU A 135 19.82 -3.94 16.23
C GLU A 135 18.72 -3.36 15.37
N ARG A 136 18.63 -2.04 15.35
CA ARG A 136 17.63 -1.37 14.52
C ARG A 136 18.26 -0.20 13.80
N LYS A 137 17.89 -0.02 12.52
CA LYS A 137 18.28 1.14 11.74
C LYS A 137 17.04 1.62 10.98
N GLY A 138 16.38 2.64 11.53
CA GLY A 138 15.14 3.11 10.94
C GLY A 138 14.08 2.03 10.97
N GLU A 139 13.62 1.65 9.79
CA GLU A 139 12.62 0.60 9.64
C GLU A 139 13.23 -0.78 9.42
N TRP A 140 14.55 -0.88 9.47
CA TRP A 140 15.24 -2.14 9.34
C TRP A 140 15.60 -2.69 10.72
N PHE A 141 15.42 -3.99 10.88
CA PHE A 141 15.65 -4.66 12.15
C PHE A 141 16.51 -5.89 11.93
N LYS A 142 17.51 -6.05 12.78
CA LYS A 142 18.35 -7.24 12.74
C LYS A 142 17.70 -8.30 13.60
N ILE A 143 17.05 -9.24 12.94
CA ILE A 143 16.26 -10.24 13.63
C ILE A 143 16.11 -11.45 12.72
N ASP A 144 16.01 -12.63 13.32
CA ASP A 144 15.81 -13.85 12.57
C ASP A 144 14.47 -13.80 11.82
N ARG A 145 14.48 -14.28 10.58
CA ARG A 145 13.28 -14.22 9.73
C ARG A 145 12.13 -15.03 10.28
N VAL A 146 12.43 -16.21 10.83
CA VAL A 146 11.39 -17.05 11.43
C VAL A 146 10.76 -16.32 12.60
N LYS A 147 11.59 -15.69 13.42
CA LYS A 147 11.08 -14.92 14.55
C LYS A 147 10.21 -13.76 14.08
N ALA A 148 10.62 -13.10 13.01
CA ALA A 148 9.83 -12.01 12.45
C ALA A 148 8.46 -12.51 12.00
N ILE A 149 8.43 -13.64 11.33
CA ILE A 149 7.18 -14.22 10.86
C ILE A 149 6.30 -14.57 12.05
N ASN A 150 6.88 -15.13 13.10
CA ASN A 150 6.12 -15.49 14.29
C ASN A 150 5.51 -14.27 14.96
N ILE A 151 6.23 -13.18 15.01
CA ILE A 151 5.69 -11.93 15.55
C ILE A 151 4.48 -11.50 14.74
N PHE A 152 4.58 -11.55 13.42
CA PHE A 152 3.46 -11.19 12.56
C PHE A 152 2.27 -12.10 12.78
N ASN A 153 2.52 -13.39 12.95
CA ASN A 153 1.43 -14.33 13.18
C ASN A 153 0.68 -14.01 14.47
N ILE A 154 1.40 -13.64 15.50
CA ILE A 154 0.77 -13.28 16.77
C ILE A 154 -0.10 -12.04 16.59
N HIS A 155 0.42 -11.04 15.91
CA HIS A 155 -0.37 -9.84 15.64
C HIS A 155 -1.57 -10.13 14.76
N ALA A 156 -1.41 -11.04 13.79
CA ALA A 156 -2.52 -11.40 12.92
C ALA A 156 -3.65 -12.07 13.72
N MET A 157 -3.28 -12.93 14.66
CA MET A 157 -4.27 -13.56 15.51
C MET A 157 -4.99 -12.54 16.37
N ASN A 158 -4.27 -11.54 16.88
CA ASN A 158 -4.89 -10.49 17.65
C ASN A 158 -5.88 -9.68 16.81
N GLU A 159 -5.52 -9.38 15.58
CA GLU A 159 -6.42 -8.65 14.70
C GLU A 159 -7.68 -9.46 14.41
N LEU A 160 -7.51 -10.75 14.19
CA LEU A 160 -8.65 -11.61 13.94
C LEU A 160 -9.58 -11.65 15.15
N SER A 161 -9.03 -11.72 16.35
CA SER A 161 -9.82 -11.69 17.58
C SER A 161 -10.63 -10.41 17.67
N LYS A 162 -10.00 -9.29 17.34
CA LYS A 162 -10.71 -8.01 17.38
C LYS A 162 -11.87 -7.99 16.39
N GLU A 163 -11.65 -8.52 15.20
CA GLU A 163 -12.71 -8.58 14.20
C GLU A 163 -13.88 -9.41 14.68
N LEU A 164 -13.59 -10.58 15.25
CA LEU A 164 -14.64 -11.45 15.72
C LEU A 164 -15.42 -10.81 16.86
N GLN A 165 -14.76 -10.10 17.75
CA GLN A 165 -15.46 -9.42 18.84
C GLN A 165 -16.33 -8.29 18.30
N SER A 166 -15.83 -7.57 17.32
CA SER A 166 -16.59 -6.48 16.72
C SER A 166 -17.86 -7.02 16.07
N GLU A 167 -17.75 -8.15 15.36
CA GLU A 167 -18.91 -8.76 14.74
C GLU A 167 -19.92 -9.24 15.79
N LYS A 168 -19.43 -9.81 16.87
CA LYS A 168 -20.30 -10.24 17.96
C LYS A 168 -21.05 -9.05 18.55
N THR A 169 -20.34 -7.97 18.82
CA THR A 169 -20.97 -6.79 19.39
C THR A 169 -22.03 -6.23 18.46
N ASN A 170 -21.76 -6.19 17.17
CA ASN A 170 -22.72 -5.70 16.21
C ASN A 170 -23.97 -6.61 16.17
N ALA A 171 -23.75 -7.91 16.23
CA ALA A 171 -24.86 -8.85 16.18
C ALA A 171 -25.77 -8.72 17.42
N THR A 172 -25.17 -8.48 18.59
CA THR A 172 -25.97 -8.37 19.82
C THR A 172 -26.51 -6.96 19.99
N GLY A 173 -25.93 -5.98 19.36
CA GLY A 173 -26.35 -4.61 19.46
C GLY A 173 -27.59 -4.27 18.65
N SER A 174 -28.01 -5.17 17.78
CA SER A 174 -29.15 -4.93 16.95
C SER A 174 -30.42 -5.43 17.66
#